data_87614d7aea0ab017b8dba64cba36a9c8
#
_entry.id   87614d7aea0ab017b8dba64cba36a9c8
#
_cell.length_a   1.000
_cell.length_b   1.000
_cell.length_c   1.000
_cell.angle_alpha   90.00
_cell.angle_beta   90.00
_cell.angle_gamma   90.00
#
_symmetry.space_group_name_H-M   'P 1'
#
loop_
_entity.id
_entity.type
_entity.pdbx_description
1 polymer ?
#
loop_
_entity_poly.entity_id
_entity_poly.type
_entity_poly.pdbx_seq_one_letter_code
_entity_poly.pdbx_strand_id
1 'polypeptide(L)'
;MNSNPDIHTFIPSDMFGPFRIRRLFVVIVFVSLALAPGLLGEMTRGLMVDAYVQVSAFVAATLIIFYGAERLFKFDIGSVLKKARGLQVPLAALLGATPGCGGAVVVVAAYSSGNVGFGAVVATLTATMGDAAFLLIAIRPDAAFVVLPISLTVGIAAGWIVDQFNKIDLTPNPTKQSGITPLIGKVRWQDYSYAIMAVPGLLIGVTQLSGTDIFTLFNPYLVFTIALTGTFIGLFIWATSPLKAMTNLSDHPLTRMAEETSFISIWVIGAYLAYDYADTYAGLDLEAAFKSIGLLLPLLGVLV
;
A
#
# COMPACT_ATOMS: atom_id res chain seq x y z
N MET A 1 3.19 -2.69 -52.15
CA MET A 1 2.70 -3.83 -51.36
C MET A 1 3.08 -3.57 -49.90
N ASN A 2 2.15 -2.98 -49.16
CA ASN A 2 2.32 -2.67 -47.73
C ASN A 2 1.83 -3.86 -46.93
N SER A 3 2.72 -4.63 -46.36
CA SER A 3 2.38 -5.62 -45.36
C SER A 3 2.29 -4.88 -44.00
N ASN A 4 1.07 -4.61 -43.59
CA ASN A 4 0.72 -4.22 -42.23
C ASN A 4 1.19 -5.35 -41.29
N PRO A 5 2.05 -5.11 -40.30
CA PRO A 5 2.29 -6.13 -39.31
C PRO A 5 1.03 -6.23 -38.41
N ASP A 6 0.41 -7.41 -38.47
CA ASP A 6 -0.72 -7.80 -37.65
C ASP A 6 -0.49 -7.41 -36.20
N ILE A 7 -1.31 -6.48 -35.74
CA ILE A 7 -1.50 -6.21 -34.31
C ILE A 7 -2.26 -7.44 -33.78
N HIS A 8 -1.51 -8.53 -33.56
CA HIS A 8 -1.98 -9.59 -32.69
C HIS A 8 -2.19 -8.97 -31.32
N THR A 9 -3.43 -8.68 -31.01
CA THR A 9 -3.92 -8.44 -29.66
C THR A 9 -3.43 -9.59 -28.79
N PHE A 10 -2.35 -9.35 -28.08
CA PHE A 10 -1.83 -10.24 -27.05
C PHE A 10 -2.87 -10.22 -25.92
N ILE A 11 -3.91 -11.02 -26.04
CA ILE A 11 -4.77 -11.39 -24.92
C ILE A 11 -3.91 -12.37 -24.13
N PRO A 12 -3.41 -12.02 -22.95
CA PRO A 12 -2.68 -12.97 -22.13
C PRO A 12 -3.61 -14.16 -21.85
N SER A 13 -3.12 -15.37 -22.00
CA SER A 13 -3.85 -16.62 -21.76
C SER A 13 -4.46 -16.75 -20.35
N ASP A 14 -4.19 -15.78 -19.47
CA ASP A 14 -4.64 -15.73 -18.08
C ASP A 14 -5.83 -14.79 -17.83
N MET A 15 -6.55 -14.33 -18.88
CA MET A 15 -7.69 -13.42 -18.73
C MET A 15 -9.01 -14.14 -18.96
N PHE A 16 -9.93 -14.02 -18.04
CA PHE A 16 -11.33 -14.42 -18.21
C PHE A 16 -12.20 -13.15 -18.26
N GLY A 17 -12.52 -12.68 -19.47
CA GLY A 17 -13.18 -11.39 -19.67
C GLY A 17 -12.29 -10.23 -19.14
N PRO A 18 -12.82 -9.32 -18.31
CA PRO A 18 -12.04 -8.23 -17.71
C PRO A 18 -11.16 -8.68 -16.52
N PHE A 19 -11.28 -9.93 -16.07
CA PHE A 19 -10.65 -10.42 -14.86
C PHE A 19 -9.42 -11.26 -15.17
N ARG A 20 -8.39 -11.15 -14.30
CA ARG A 20 -7.27 -12.09 -14.29
C ARG A 20 -7.64 -13.33 -13.48
N ILE A 21 -7.52 -14.51 -14.06
CA ILE A 21 -7.95 -15.79 -13.47
C ILE A 21 -7.37 -15.98 -12.05
N ARG A 22 -6.08 -15.73 -11.86
CA ARG A 22 -5.44 -15.86 -10.53
C ARG A 22 -6.02 -14.90 -9.49
N ARG A 23 -6.28 -13.65 -9.90
CA ARG A 23 -6.85 -12.64 -9.01
C ARG A 23 -8.33 -12.91 -8.72
N LEU A 24 -9.05 -13.34 -9.75
CA LEU A 24 -10.44 -13.75 -9.60
C LEU A 24 -10.58 -14.90 -8.60
N PHE A 25 -9.66 -15.88 -8.65
CA PHE A 25 -9.64 -16.96 -7.67
C PHE A 25 -9.48 -16.43 -6.24
N VAL A 26 -8.52 -15.52 -5.99
CA VAL A 26 -8.31 -14.91 -4.66
C VAL A 26 -9.55 -14.15 -4.20
N VAL A 27 -10.18 -13.38 -5.08
CA VAL A 27 -11.43 -12.65 -4.76
C VAL A 27 -12.55 -13.61 -4.42
N ILE A 28 -12.72 -14.70 -5.17
CA ILE A 28 -13.72 -15.72 -4.89
C ILE A 28 -13.47 -16.36 -3.52
N VAL A 29 -12.20 -16.65 -3.17
CA VAL A 29 -11.86 -17.18 -1.85
C VAL A 29 -12.23 -16.19 -0.75
N PHE A 30 -11.88 -14.90 -0.87
CA PHE A 30 -12.22 -13.90 0.13
C PHE A 30 -13.74 -13.72 0.28
N VAL A 31 -14.46 -13.67 -0.84
CA VAL A 31 -15.93 -13.56 -0.82
C VAL A 31 -16.55 -14.82 -0.20
N SER A 32 -16.05 -16.00 -0.53
CA SER A 32 -16.56 -17.27 0.05
C SER A 32 -16.33 -17.34 1.55
N LEU A 33 -15.16 -16.89 2.03
CA LEU A 33 -14.85 -16.80 3.46
C LEU A 33 -15.75 -15.77 4.16
N ALA A 34 -15.96 -14.61 3.55
CA ALA A 34 -16.83 -13.56 4.11
C ALA A 34 -18.31 -14.00 4.19
N LEU A 35 -18.75 -14.87 3.27
CA LEU A 35 -20.11 -15.43 3.24
C LEU A 35 -20.25 -16.73 4.06
N ALA A 36 -19.15 -17.26 4.59
CA ALA A 36 -19.17 -18.48 5.38
C ALA A 36 -20.07 -18.31 6.62
N PRO A 37 -20.81 -19.35 7.02
CA PRO A 37 -21.62 -19.32 8.25
C PRO A 37 -20.74 -19.42 9.51
N GLY A 38 -21.23 -18.86 10.61
CA GLY A 38 -20.61 -18.96 11.93
C GLY A 38 -19.36 -18.10 12.08
N LEU A 39 -18.49 -18.51 13.01
CA LEU A 39 -17.33 -17.75 13.45
C LEU A 39 -16.39 -17.37 12.29
N LEU A 40 -16.19 -18.27 11.32
CA LEU A 40 -15.33 -18.06 10.18
C LEU A 40 -15.73 -16.82 9.35
N GLY A 41 -17.03 -16.70 9.04
CA GLY A 41 -17.53 -15.56 8.28
C GLY A 41 -17.55 -14.27 9.10
N GLU A 42 -17.84 -14.34 10.39
CA GLU A 42 -17.82 -13.18 11.29
C GLU A 42 -16.41 -12.63 11.42
N MET A 43 -15.42 -13.47 11.68
CA MET A 43 -14.00 -13.08 11.69
C MET A 43 -13.58 -12.45 10.38
N THR A 44 -13.86 -13.11 9.26
CA THR A 44 -13.46 -12.61 7.93
C THR A 44 -14.03 -11.22 7.66
N ARG A 45 -15.33 -11.02 7.94
CA ARG A 45 -15.98 -9.70 7.75
C ARG A 45 -15.41 -8.65 8.70
N GLY A 46 -15.16 -9.02 9.96
CA GLY A 46 -14.51 -8.13 10.93
C GLY A 46 -13.15 -7.67 10.45
N LEU A 47 -12.29 -8.60 10.07
CA LEU A 47 -10.94 -8.30 9.56
C LEU A 47 -10.95 -7.48 8.27
N MET A 48 -11.92 -7.70 7.38
CA MET A 48 -12.10 -6.88 6.19
C MET A 48 -12.49 -5.44 6.53
N VAL A 49 -13.34 -5.26 7.54
CA VAL A 49 -13.73 -3.93 8.05
C VAL A 49 -12.52 -3.23 8.66
N ASP A 50 -11.78 -3.92 9.51
CA ASP A 50 -10.57 -3.37 10.16
C ASP A 50 -9.49 -3.01 9.13
N ALA A 51 -9.22 -3.88 8.18
CA ALA A 51 -8.27 -3.61 7.10
C ALA A 51 -8.67 -2.39 6.27
N TYR A 52 -9.97 -2.18 6.04
CA TYR A 52 -10.44 -1.02 5.31
C TYR A 52 -10.31 0.27 6.13
N VAL A 53 -10.82 0.27 7.35
CA VAL A 53 -10.89 1.46 8.20
C VAL A 53 -9.50 1.87 8.68
N GLN A 54 -8.68 0.91 9.13
CA GLN A 54 -7.38 1.20 9.73
C GLN A 54 -6.26 1.40 8.70
N VAL A 55 -6.37 0.78 7.53
CA VAL A 55 -5.29 0.82 6.52
C VAL A 55 -5.76 1.45 5.22
N SER A 56 -6.76 0.86 4.56
CA SER A 56 -7.10 1.23 3.18
C SER A 56 -7.55 2.69 3.04
N ALA A 57 -8.37 3.19 3.97
CA ALA A 57 -8.86 4.56 3.94
C ALA A 57 -7.74 5.58 4.17
N PHE A 58 -6.81 5.30 5.09
CA PHE A 58 -5.65 6.16 5.35
C PHE A 58 -4.66 6.16 4.19
N VAL A 59 -4.36 4.99 3.63
CA VAL A 59 -3.50 4.88 2.45
C VAL A 59 -4.11 5.64 1.28
N ALA A 60 -5.41 5.48 1.02
CA ALA A 60 -6.10 6.22 -0.03
C ALA A 60 -6.01 7.74 0.16
N ALA A 61 -6.24 8.22 1.39
CA ALA A 61 -6.17 9.65 1.71
C ALA A 61 -4.75 10.21 1.53
N THR A 62 -3.73 9.51 2.03
CA THR A 62 -2.35 9.96 1.89
C THR A 62 -1.88 9.93 0.44
N LEU A 63 -2.22 8.91 -0.34
CA LEU A 63 -1.87 8.82 -1.75
C LEU A 63 -2.54 9.90 -2.60
N ILE A 64 -3.83 10.23 -2.34
CA ILE A 64 -4.49 11.31 -3.07
C ILE A 64 -3.85 12.67 -2.77
N ILE A 65 -3.35 12.88 -1.55
CA ILE A 65 -2.60 14.09 -1.19
C ILE A 65 -1.28 14.14 -1.97
N PHE A 66 -0.49 13.05 -1.98
CA PHE A 66 0.79 13.00 -2.69
C PHE A 66 0.60 13.18 -4.20
N TYR A 67 -0.27 12.41 -4.83
CA TYR A 67 -0.50 12.48 -6.28
C TYR A 67 -1.26 13.74 -6.71
N GLY A 68 -2.12 14.26 -5.82
CA GLY A 68 -2.75 15.57 -6.00
C GLY A 68 -1.71 16.68 -5.99
N ALA A 69 -0.74 16.64 -5.08
CA ALA A 69 0.36 17.59 -5.02
C ALA A 69 1.26 17.48 -6.26
N GLU A 70 1.65 16.26 -6.69
CA GLU A 70 2.40 16.07 -7.93
C GLU A 70 1.74 16.76 -9.13
N ARG A 71 0.42 16.58 -9.24
CA ARG A 71 -0.34 17.17 -10.34
C ARG A 71 -0.46 18.69 -10.23
N LEU A 72 -0.70 19.21 -9.01
CA LEU A 72 -0.84 20.64 -8.75
C LEU A 72 0.45 21.40 -9.03
N PHE A 73 1.56 20.87 -8.55
CA PHE A 73 2.89 21.47 -8.70
C PHE A 73 3.60 21.05 -9.99
N LYS A 74 2.99 20.19 -10.81
CA LYS A 74 3.52 19.70 -12.09
C LYS A 74 4.92 19.08 -11.96
N PHE A 75 5.19 18.36 -10.89
CA PHE A 75 6.42 17.59 -10.73
C PHE A 75 6.08 16.11 -10.45
N ASP A 76 6.98 15.22 -10.82
CA ASP A 76 6.89 13.80 -10.54
C ASP A 76 7.95 13.45 -9.49
N ILE A 77 7.51 12.97 -8.32
CA ILE A 77 8.40 12.61 -7.20
C ILE A 77 9.44 11.56 -7.65
N GLY A 78 9.04 10.58 -8.46
CA GLY A 78 9.94 9.56 -8.98
C GLY A 78 11.06 10.16 -9.82
N SER A 79 10.75 11.13 -10.69
CA SER A 79 11.75 11.81 -11.53
C SER A 79 12.67 12.73 -10.72
N VAL A 80 12.14 13.38 -9.70
CA VAL A 80 12.94 14.21 -8.76
C VAL A 80 13.93 13.34 -8.01
N LEU A 81 13.46 12.22 -7.44
CA LEU A 81 14.33 11.25 -6.76
C LEU A 81 15.40 10.68 -7.70
N LYS A 82 15.06 10.39 -8.96
CA LYS A 82 16.01 9.90 -9.97
C LYS A 82 17.11 10.91 -10.29
N LYS A 83 16.77 12.20 -10.39
CA LYS A 83 17.72 13.28 -10.65
C LYS A 83 18.64 13.55 -9.45
N ALA A 84 18.14 13.35 -8.25
CA ALA A 84 18.83 13.62 -6.99
C ALA A 84 19.71 12.45 -6.53
N ARG A 85 20.49 11.80 -7.41
CA ARG A 85 21.25 10.56 -7.12
C ARG A 85 21.99 10.57 -5.79
N GLY A 86 22.67 11.67 -5.42
CA GLY A 86 23.39 11.77 -4.14
C GLY A 86 22.51 12.01 -2.92
N LEU A 87 21.31 12.56 -3.10
CA LEU A 87 20.34 12.86 -2.04
C LEU A 87 19.13 11.91 -2.08
N GLN A 88 19.16 10.89 -2.92
CA GLN A 88 18.02 9.97 -3.12
C GLN A 88 17.63 9.28 -1.82
N VAL A 89 18.62 8.75 -1.08
CA VAL A 89 18.39 8.06 0.20
C VAL A 89 17.83 9.00 1.27
N PRO A 90 18.40 10.19 1.54
CA PRO A 90 17.83 11.14 2.47
C PRO A 90 16.41 11.62 2.11
N LEU A 91 16.17 11.91 0.82
CA LEU A 91 14.84 12.34 0.37
C LEU A 91 13.80 11.20 0.49
N ALA A 92 14.20 9.98 0.17
CA ALA A 92 13.35 8.81 0.33
C ALA A 92 13.04 8.54 1.82
N ALA A 93 14.04 8.65 2.71
CA ALA A 93 13.82 8.55 4.16
C ALA A 93 12.88 9.65 4.67
N LEU A 94 13.00 10.88 4.17
CA LEU A 94 12.11 11.98 4.53
C LEU A 94 10.66 11.70 4.11
N LEU A 95 10.46 11.16 2.91
CA LEU A 95 9.14 10.71 2.46
C LEU A 95 8.58 9.59 3.35
N GLY A 96 9.43 8.64 3.77
CA GLY A 96 9.05 7.59 4.72
C GLY A 96 8.69 8.12 6.10
N ALA A 97 9.41 9.14 6.59
CA ALA A 97 9.17 9.76 7.88
C ALA A 97 7.93 10.67 7.90
N THR A 98 7.32 10.97 6.74
CA THR A 98 6.02 11.69 6.73
C THR A 98 4.95 10.81 7.39
N PRO A 99 4.10 11.40 8.24
CA PRO A 99 3.02 10.67 8.87
C PRO A 99 2.10 10.01 7.84
N GLY A 100 1.79 8.73 8.05
CA GLY A 100 1.02 7.90 7.11
C GLY A 100 1.88 7.04 6.20
N CYS A 101 1.25 6.16 5.42
CA CYS A 101 1.93 5.21 4.54
C CYS A 101 2.23 5.73 3.13
N GLY A 102 1.71 6.90 2.76
CA GLY A 102 1.76 7.40 1.37
C GLY A 102 3.18 7.62 0.85
N GLY A 103 4.07 8.18 1.67
CA GLY A 103 5.46 8.40 1.28
C GLY A 103 6.21 7.11 0.96
N ALA A 104 6.02 6.07 1.79
CA ALA A 104 6.60 4.76 1.55
C ALA A 104 6.07 4.12 0.26
N VAL A 105 4.77 4.20 0.03
CA VAL A 105 4.13 3.67 -1.19
C VAL A 105 4.68 4.34 -2.45
N VAL A 106 4.81 5.67 -2.44
CA VAL A 106 5.37 6.44 -3.57
C VAL A 106 6.81 6.03 -3.87
N VAL A 107 7.65 5.84 -2.85
CA VAL A 107 9.05 5.41 -3.05
C VAL A 107 9.12 3.98 -3.57
N VAL A 108 8.31 3.06 -3.05
CA VAL A 108 8.23 1.68 -3.55
C VAL A 108 7.73 1.64 -5.00
N ALA A 109 6.74 2.45 -5.36
CA ALA A 109 6.25 2.57 -6.73
C ALA A 109 7.34 3.14 -7.67
N ALA A 110 8.12 4.14 -7.19
CA ALA A 110 9.25 4.70 -7.93
C ALA A 110 10.38 3.67 -8.11
N TYR A 111 10.63 2.81 -7.10
CA TYR A 111 11.57 1.69 -7.21
C TYR A 111 11.10 0.66 -8.25
N SER A 112 9.85 0.23 -8.19
CA SER A 112 9.25 -0.70 -9.15
C SER A 112 9.31 -0.18 -10.59
N SER A 113 9.35 1.14 -10.75
CA SER A 113 9.51 1.83 -12.04
C SER A 113 10.98 2.07 -12.44
N GLY A 114 11.95 1.62 -11.63
CA GLY A 114 13.38 1.80 -11.89
C GLY A 114 13.91 3.23 -11.73
N ASN A 115 13.19 4.08 -10.99
CA ASN A 115 13.57 5.48 -10.77
C ASN A 115 14.45 5.68 -9.52
N VAL A 116 14.38 4.76 -8.56
CA VAL A 116 15.17 4.83 -7.31
C VAL A 116 15.88 3.51 -7.04
N GLY A 117 16.99 3.57 -6.28
CA GLY A 117 17.76 2.41 -5.86
C GLY A 117 17.14 1.67 -4.67
N PHE A 118 17.64 0.47 -4.39
CA PHE A 118 17.15 -0.36 -3.28
C PHE A 118 17.43 0.27 -1.92
N GLY A 119 18.55 0.95 -1.74
CA GLY A 119 18.86 1.68 -0.49
C GLY A 119 17.85 2.78 -0.18
N ALA A 120 17.27 3.44 -1.20
CA ALA A 120 16.20 4.40 -0.99
C ALA A 120 14.93 3.74 -0.42
N VAL A 121 14.59 2.53 -0.88
CA VAL A 121 13.46 1.75 -0.35
C VAL A 121 13.72 1.38 1.10
N VAL A 122 14.91 0.86 1.42
CA VAL A 122 15.30 0.51 2.79
C VAL A 122 15.25 1.72 3.70
N ALA A 123 15.80 2.86 3.25
CA ALA A 123 15.76 4.11 4.01
C ALA A 123 14.33 4.55 4.33
N THR A 124 13.46 4.50 3.34
CA THR A 124 12.04 4.86 3.49
C THR A 124 11.33 3.94 4.47
N LEU A 125 11.44 2.62 4.29
CA LEU A 125 10.76 1.65 5.15
C LEU A 125 11.28 1.66 6.59
N THR A 126 12.57 1.94 6.79
CA THR A 126 13.16 2.07 8.13
C THR A 126 12.73 3.37 8.81
N ALA A 127 12.60 4.46 8.07
CA ALA A 127 12.18 5.76 8.60
C ALA A 127 10.67 5.84 8.83
N THR A 128 9.86 4.95 8.23
CA THR A 128 8.41 5.07 8.27
C THR A 128 7.84 4.63 9.62
N MET A 129 6.97 5.46 10.16
CA MET A 129 6.20 5.16 11.37
C MET A 129 4.71 4.90 11.06
N GLY A 130 4.31 5.11 9.81
CA GLY A 130 2.92 4.97 9.41
C GLY A 130 1.98 5.88 10.20
N ASP A 131 0.81 5.35 10.53
CA ASP A 131 -0.24 6.10 11.24
C ASP A 131 0.10 6.33 12.71
N ALA A 132 1.00 5.53 13.29
CA ALA A 132 1.51 5.72 14.65
C ALA A 132 2.19 7.09 14.84
N ALA A 133 2.72 7.69 13.76
CA ALA A 133 3.28 9.04 13.81
C ALA A 133 2.23 10.09 14.18
N PHE A 134 1.02 10.01 13.64
CA PHE A 134 -0.08 10.92 13.99
C PHE A 134 -0.46 10.78 15.47
N LEU A 135 -0.57 9.53 15.94
CA LEU A 135 -0.92 9.25 17.33
C LEU A 135 0.18 9.74 18.27
N LEU A 136 1.44 9.52 17.93
CA LEU A 136 2.59 9.97 18.73
C LEU A 136 2.64 11.49 18.81
N ILE A 137 2.43 12.20 17.71
CA ILE A 137 2.39 13.67 17.68
C ILE A 137 1.22 14.22 18.51
N ALA A 138 0.06 13.55 18.46
CA ALA A 138 -1.14 14.00 19.16
C ALA A 138 -1.08 13.77 20.68
N ILE A 139 -0.59 12.61 21.11
CA ILE A 139 -0.59 12.20 22.54
C ILE A 139 0.69 12.61 23.25
N ARG A 140 1.84 12.45 22.62
CA ARG A 140 3.18 12.68 23.19
C ARG A 140 4.07 13.46 22.23
N PRO A 141 3.80 14.77 22.02
CA PRO A 141 4.60 15.59 21.11
C PRO A 141 6.07 15.68 21.55
N ASP A 142 6.34 15.65 22.86
CA ASP A 142 7.69 15.57 23.45
C ASP A 142 8.47 14.36 22.92
N ALA A 143 7.85 13.17 22.93
CA ALA A 143 8.45 11.96 22.40
C ALA A 143 8.59 12.00 20.87
N ALA A 144 7.61 12.59 20.17
CA ALA A 144 7.64 12.71 18.71
C ALA A 144 8.87 13.51 18.23
N PHE A 145 9.20 14.62 18.90
CA PHE A 145 10.37 15.43 18.57
C PHE A 145 11.70 14.69 18.71
N VAL A 146 11.75 13.62 19.50
CA VAL A 146 12.93 12.78 19.67
C VAL A 146 12.92 11.60 18.70
N VAL A 147 11.80 10.89 18.64
CA VAL A 147 11.69 9.63 17.88
C VAL A 147 11.73 9.86 16.36
N LEU A 148 11.05 10.89 15.85
CA LEU A 148 11.02 11.17 14.41
C LEU A 148 12.42 11.48 13.82
N PRO A 149 13.25 12.35 14.42
CA PRO A 149 14.61 12.56 13.93
C PRO A 149 15.52 11.33 14.07
N ILE A 150 15.35 10.54 15.12
CA ILE A 150 16.10 9.28 15.29
C ILE A 150 15.73 8.30 14.17
N SER A 151 14.44 8.07 13.95
CA SER A 151 13.94 7.19 12.88
C SER A 151 14.45 7.63 11.50
N LEU A 152 14.40 8.94 11.21
CA LEU A 152 14.93 9.50 9.98
C LEU A 152 16.44 9.24 9.83
N THR A 153 17.22 9.50 10.89
CA THR A 153 18.67 9.32 10.88
C THR A 153 19.06 7.86 10.68
N VAL A 154 18.38 6.95 11.40
CA VAL A 154 18.58 5.50 11.26
C VAL A 154 18.20 5.03 9.86
N GLY A 155 17.07 5.52 9.30
CA GLY A 155 16.66 5.22 7.96
C GLY A 155 17.69 5.64 6.89
N ILE A 156 18.23 6.86 7.00
CA ILE A 156 19.27 7.34 6.10
C ILE A 156 20.54 6.49 6.23
N ALA A 157 20.97 6.20 7.45
CA ALA A 157 22.16 5.38 7.69
C ALA A 157 21.98 3.96 7.13
N ALA A 158 20.83 3.32 7.38
CA ALA A 158 20.51 1.99 6.85
C ALA A 158 20.51 1.97 5.31
N GLY A 159 19.87 2.97 4.68
CA GLY A 159 19.84 3.05 3.23
C GLY A 159 21.22 3.24 2.60
N TRP A 160 22.07 4.09 3.18
CA TRP A 160 23.44 4.26 2.70
C TRP A 160 24.30 3.01 2.88
N ILE A 161 24.16 2.33 4.03
CA ILE A 161 24.85 1.06 4.28
C ILE A 161 24.47 0.05 3.21
N VAL A 162 23.18 -0.10 2.95
CA VAL A 162 22.70 -1.04 1.94
C VAL A 162 23.23 -0.68 0.54
N ASP A 163 23.17 0.58 0.13
CA ASP A 163 23.71 1.01 -1.18
C ASP A 163 25.23 0.78 -1.28
N GLN A 164 25.97 0.87 -0.18
CA GLN A 164 27.42 0.69 -0.16
C GLN A 164 27.83 -0.81 -0.21
N PHE A 165 27.09 -1.67 0.47
CA PHE A 165 27.39 -3.09 0.53
C PHE A 165 26.70 -3.90 -0.58
N ASN A 166 25.56 -3.44 -1.07
CA ASN A 166 24.81 -4.14 -2.09
C ASN A 166 25.32 -3.76 -3.48
N LYS A 167 26.25 -4.58 -3.99
CA LYS A 167 26.79 -4.45 -5.36
C LYS A 167 25.89 -5.10 -6.41
N ILE A 168 24.85 -5.81 -5.99
CA ILE A 168 23.88 -6.42 -6.89
C ILE A 168 22.88 -5.34 -7.29
N ASP A 169 22.77 -5.09 -8.57
CA ASP A 169 21.75 -4.18 -9.10
C ASP A 169 20.37 -4.86 -8.98
N LEU A 170 19.74 -4.64 -7.83
CA LEU A 170 18.38 -5.13 -7.52
C LEU A 170 17.30 -4.22 -8.14
N THR A 171 17.70 -3.19 -8.87
CA THR A 171 16.72 -2.37 -9.58
C THR A 171 15.97 -3.25 -10.58
N PRO A 172 14.64 -3.28 -10.54
CA PRO A 172 13.87 -3.99 -11.55
C PRO A 172 14.32 -3.45 -12.91
N ASN A 173 14.76 -4.34 -13.82
CA ASN A 173 15.04 -3.93 -15.18
C ASN A 173 13.79 -3.18 -15.68
N PRO A 174 13.87 -1.90 -16.01
CA PRO A 174 12.77 -1.24 -16.65
C PRO A 174 12.51 -2.05 -17.92
N THR A 175 11.42 -2.82 -17.92
CA THR A 175 10.96 -3.46 -19.13
C THR A 175 10.99 -2.33 -20.14
N LYS A 176 11.74 -2.48 -21.24
CA LYS A 176 11.84 -1.50 -22.32
C LYS A 176 10.45 -1.24 -22.87
N GLN A 177 9.66 -0.47 -22.16
CA GLN A 177 8.41 0.09 -22.64
C GLN A 177 8.81 1.32 -23.44
N SER A 178 9.20 1.02 -24.68
CA SER A 178 9.31 2.04 -25.71
C SER A 178 7.94 2.65 -25.94
N GLY A 179 7.77 3.90 -25.51
CA GLY A 179 6.53 4.65 -25.65
C GLY A 179 5.60 4.42 -24.47
N ILE A 180 5.66 5.31 -23.49
CA ILE A 180 4.76 5.33 -22.33
C ILE A 180 3.41 5.86 -22.80
N THR A 181 2.60 4.98 -23.37
CA THR A 181 1.16 5.20 -23.34
C THR A 181 0.70 4.70 -21.98
N PRO A 182 0.07 5.56 -21.15
CA PRO A 182 -0.45 5.12 -19.87
C PRO A 182 -1.43 3.97 -20.10
N LEU A 183 -1.21 2.85 -19.41
CA LEU A 183 -2.09 1.67 -19.50
C LEU A 183 -3.53 2.02 -19.10
N ILE A 184 -3.72 3.05 -18.27
CA ILE A 184 -4.99 3.58 -17.83
C ILE A 184 -5.00 5.09 -18.09
N GLY A 185 -5.48 5.48 -19.26
CA GLY A 185 -5.50 6.89 -19.70
C GLY A 185 -6.72 7.69 -19.25
N LYS A 186 -7.76 7.05 -18.69
CA LYS A 186 -9.00 7.71 -18.25
C LYS A 186 -9.41 7.21 -16.87
N VAL A 187 -9.94 8.13 -16.07
CA VAL A 187 -10.54 7.78 -14.77
C VAL A 187 -11.77 6.92 -15.00
N ARG A 188 -11.84 5.81 -14.30
CA ARG A 188 -12.95 4.85 -14.37
C ARG A 188 -13.98 5.20 -13.30
N TRP A 189 -15.23 4.81 -13.50
CA TRP A 189 -16.29 5.01 -12.50
C TRP A 189 -15.94 4.37 -11.14
N GLN A 190 -15.25 3.23 -11.16
CA GLN A 190 -14.80 2.52 -9.97
C GLN A 190 -13.76 3.30 -9.14
N ASP A 191 -12.92 4.12 -9.79
CA ASP A 191 -11.93 4.96 -9.12
C ASP A 191 -12.64 6.08 -8.33
N TYR A 192 -13.69 6.67 -8.91
CA TYR A 192 -14.55 7.63 -8.20
C TYR A 192 -15.30 6.98 -7.05
N SER A 193 -15.89 5.79 -7.27
CA SER A 193 -16.63 5.07 -6.23
C SER A 193 -15.73 4.76 -5.03
N TYR A 194 -14.50 4.36 -5.30
CA TYR A 194 -13.53 4.10 -4.24
C TYR A 194 -13.14 5.36 -3.47
N ALA A 195 -12.87 6.47 -4.17
CA ALA A 195 -12.56 7.75 -3.55
C ALA A 195 -13.72 8.28 -2.69
N ILE A 196 -14.96 8.12 -3.14
CA ILE A 196 -16.16 8.50 -2.37
C ILE A 196 -16.26 7.67 -1.09
N MET A 197 -15.99 6.36 -1.16
CA MET A 197 -16.01 5.49 0.02
C MET A 197 -14.83 5.73 0.96
N ALA A 198 -13.68 6.16 0.45
CA ALA A 198 -12.51 6.47 1.27
C ALA A 198 -12.77 7.66 2.24
N VAL A 199 -13.61 8.62 1.87
CA VAL A 199 -13.92 9.78 2.74
C VAL A 199 -14.60 9.36 4.05
N PRO A 200 -15.75 8.67 4.04
CA PRO A 200 -16.36 8.20 5.29
C PRO A 200 -15.48 7.16 6.00
N GLY A 201 -14.75 6.31 5.27
CA GLY A 201 -13.77 5.38 5.86
C GLY A 201 -12.68 6.10 6.64
N LEU A 202 -12.14 7.20 6.09
CA LEU A 202 -11.15 8.02 6.76
C LEU A 202 -11.71 8.70 8.02
N LEU A 203 -12.93 9.22 7.97
CA LEU A 203 -13.58 9.82 9.13
C LEU A 203 -13.75 8.80 10.27
N ILE A 204 -14.20 7.59 9.93
CA ILE A 204 -14.32 6.48 10.89
C ILE A 204 -12.94 6.11 11.45
N GLY A 205 -11.92 5.97 10.61
CA GLY A 205 -10.56 5.63 11.03
C GLY A 205 -9.92 6.68 11.94
N VAL A 206 -10.10 7.97 11.64
CA VAL A 206 -9.60 9.07 12.50
C VAL A 206 -10.25 9.05 13.87
N THR A 207 -11.57 8.81 13.96
CA THR A 207 -12.25 8.69 15.25
C THR A 207 -11.73 7.51 16.06
N GLN A 208 -11.45 6.38 15.41
CA GLN A 208 -10.84 5.22 16.05
C GLN A 208 -9.43 5.53 16.60
N LEU A 209 -8.59 6.22 15.82
CA LEU A 209 -7.26 6.63 16.27
C LEU A 209 -7.31 7.62 17.44
N SER A 210 -8.33 8.45 17.54
CA SER A 210 -8.50 9.37 18.66
C SER A 210 -8.89 8.69 19.99
N GLY A 211 -9.00 7.36 20.00
CA GLY A 211 -9.40 6.58 21.17
C GLY A 211 -10.90 6.69 21.50
N THR A 212 -11.69 7.30 20.62
CA THR A 212 -13.14 7.39 20.78
C THR A 212 -13.77 6.12 20.23
N ASP A 213 -14.67 5.50 21.00
CA ASP A 213 -15.40 4.35 20.51
C ASP A 213 -16.29 4.76 19.32
N ILE A 214 -15.98 4.21 18.17
CA ILE A 214 -16.65 4.51 16.88
C ILE A 214 -18.15 4.25 16.99
N PHE A 215 -18.55 3.23 17.74
CA PHE A 215 -19.93 2.81 17.87
C PHE A 215 -20.76 3.73 18.75
N THR A 216 -20.13 4.65 19.48
CA THR A 216 -20.83 5.72 20.20
C THR A 216 -21.19 6.89 19.28
N LEU A 217 -20.42 7.12 18.23
CA LEU A 217 -20.61 8.23 17.28
C LEU A 217 -21.35 7.79 16.02
N PHE A 218 -21.11 6.58 15.55
CA PHE A 218 -21.69 6.06 14.31
C PHE A 218 -22.47 4.76 14.58
N ASN A 219 -23.57 4.60 13.85
CA ASN A 219 -24.31 3.34 13.91
C ASN A 219 -23.42 2.18 13.42
N PRO A 220 -23.26 1.06 14.20
CA PRO A 220 -22.44 -0.07 13.83
C PRO A 220 -22.73 -0.64 12.45
N TYR A 221 -24.01 -0.72 12.07
CA TYR A 221 -24.43 -1.19 10.75
C TYR A 221 -23.91 -0.28 9.61
N LEU A 222 -23.86 1.03 9.85
CA LEU A 222 -23.36 1.99 8.86
C LEU A 222 -21.85 1.85 8.67
N VAL A 223 -21.10 1.75 9.78
CA VAL A 223 -19.64 1.52 9.74
C VAL A 223 -19.33 0.23 8.97
N PHE A 224 -20.02 -0.84 9.32
CA PHE A 224 -19.84 -2.14 8.69
C PHE A 224 -20.16 -2.11 7.19
N THR A 225 -21.27 -1.47 6.82
CA THR A 225 -21.69 -1.36 5.41
C THR A 225 -20.70 -0.54 4.58
N ILE A 226 -20.24 0.61 5.09
CA ILE A 226 -19.26 1.46 4.41
C ILE A 226 -17.96 0.69 4.20
N ALA A 227 -17.43 0.08 5.26
CA ALA A 227 -16.16 -0.59 5.21
C ALA A 227 -16.19 -1.83 4.30
N LEU A 228 -17.20 -2.68 4.39
CA LEU A 228 -17.35 -3.81 3.46
C LEU A 228 -17.54 -3.36 2.02
N THR A 229 -18.36 -2.33 1.78
CA THR A 229 -18.54 -1.80 0.42
C THR A 229 -17.23 -1.28 -0.15
N GLY A 230 -16.48 -0.50 0.63
CA GLY A 230 -15.15 -0.02 0.24
C GLY A 230 -14.17 -1.17 -0.05
N THR A 231 -14.15 -2.19 0.80
CA THR A 231 -13.34 -3.39 0.61
C THR A 231 -13.71 -4.11 -0.70
N PHE A 232 -15.00 -4.34 -0.96
CA PHE A 232 -15.43 -5.02 -2.19
C PHE A 232 -15.14 -4.20 -3.45
N ILE A 233 -15.26 -2.87 -3.41
CA ILE A 233 -14.83 -2.01 -4.52
C ILE A 233 -13.31 -2.15 -4.74
N GLY A 234 -12.51 -2.15 -3.68
CA GLY A 234 -11.07 -2.40 -3.76
C GLY A 234 -10.73 -3.77 -4.37
N LEU A 235 -11.38 -4.84 -3.92
CA LEU A 235 -11.24 -6.18 -4.49
C LEU A 235 -11.59 -6.20 -5.99
N PHE A 236 -12.66 -5.52 -6.38
CA PHE A 236 -13.09 -5.41 -7.78
C PHE A 236 -12.07 -4.65 -8.63
N ILE A 237 -11.54 -3.51 -8.15
CA ILE A 237 -10.49 -2.74 -8.82
C ILE A 237 -9.27 -3.63 -9.03
N TRP A 238 -8.81 -4.30 -7.98
CA TRP A 238 -7.65 -5.18 -8.06
C TRP A 238 -7.84 -6.35 -9.03
N ALA A 239 -9.03 -6.97 -9.04
CA ALA A 239 -9.35 -8.09 -9.94
C ALA A 239 -9.38 -7.67 -11.41
N THR A 240 -9.86 -6.46 -11.69
CA THR A 240 -9.98 -5.89 -13.04
C THR A 240 -8.77 -5.07 -13.49
N SER A 241 -7.78 -4.88 -12.59
CA SER A 241 -6.61 -4.06 -12.89
C SER A 241 -5.74 -4.67 -13.99
N PRO A 242 -5.38 -3.91 -15.02
CA PRO A 242 -4.42 -4.32 -16.03
C PRO A 242 -2.98 -4.36 -15.50
N LEU A 243 -2.71 -3.70 -14.36
CA LEU A 243 -1.38 -3.60 -13.76
C LEU A 243 -0.95 -4.92 -13.14
N LYS A 244 0.31 -5.32 -13.37
CA LYS A 244 0.90 -6.54 -12.76
C LYS A 244 1.44 -6.29 -11.36
N ALA A 245 1.91 -5.08 -11.11
CA ALA A 245 2.50 -4.64 -9.85
C ALA A 245 2.13 -3.17 -9.60
N MET A 246 2.47 -2.66 -8.42
CA MET A 246 2.38 -1.22 -8.14
C MET A 246 3.37 -0.50 -9.07
N THR A 247 2.84 0.29 -10.00
CA THR A 247 3.64 1.02 -10.98
C THR A 247 2.97 2.35 -11.32
N ASN A 248 3.79 3.37 -11.64
CA ASN A 248 3.32 4.70 -12.05
C ASN A 248 2.75 4.75 -13.48
N LEU A 249 1.99 3.75 -13.90
CA LEU A 249 1.47 3.64 -15.28
C LEU A 249 0.11 4.30 -15.51
N SER A 250 -0.37 5.11 -14.58
CA SER A 250 -1.59 5.91 -14.73
C SER A 250 -1.28 7.39 -14.57
N ASP A 251 -1.85 8.23 -15.45
CA ASP A 251 -1.64 9.69 -15.43
C ASP A 251 -2.55 10.42 -14.44
N HIS A 252 -3.58 9.75 -13.90
CA HIS A 252 -4.57 10.42 -13.07
C HIS A 252 -4.41 10.05 -11.58
N PRO A 253 -4.32 11.04 -10.66
CA PRO A 253 -4.16 10.81 -9.22
C PRO A 253 -5.17 9.86 -8.60
N LEU A 254 -6.45 9.98 -8.97
CA LEU A 254 -7.52 9.11 -8.45
C LEU A 254 -7.32 7.65 -8.85
N THR A 255 -6.94 7.40 -10.11
CA THR A 255 -6.70 6.05 -10.60
C THR A 255 -5.47 5.43 -9.95
N ARG A 256 -4.38 6.22 -9.81
CA ARG A 256 -3.17 5.76 -9.09
C ARG A 256 -3.50 5.40 -7.65
N MET A 257 -4.18 6.29 -6.93
CA MET A 257 -4.63 6.05 -5.57
C MET A 257 -5.46 4.77 -5.47
N ALA A 258 -6.50 4.62 -6.30
CA ALA A 258 -7.40 3.47 -6.24
C ALA A 258 -6.68 2.14 -6.55
N GLU A 259 -5.80 2.12 -7.56
CA GLU A 259 -5.02 0.93 -7.93
C GLU A 259 -4.02 0.53 -6.84
N GLU A 260 -3.23 1.47 -6.35
CA GLU A 260 -2.19 1.19 -5.35
C GLU A 260 -2.80 0.82 -3.99
N THR A 261 -3.85 1.53 -3.56
CA THR A 261 -4.56 1.18 -2.32
C THR A 261 -5.19 -0.21 -2.42
N SER A 262 -5.80 -0.54 -3.57
CA SER A 262 -6.39 -1.87 -3.78
C SER A 262 -5.34 -2.99 -3.69
N PHE A 263 -4.14 -2.76 -4.22
CA PHE A 263 -3.02 -3.70 -4.08
C PHE A 263 -2.63 -3.92 -2.62
N ILE A 264 -2.47 -2.83 -1.86
CA ILE A 264 -2.12 -2.90 -0.44
C ILE A 264 -3.21 -3.60 0.36
N SER A 265 -4.47 -3.24 0.12
CA SER A 265 -5.62 -3.81 0.83
C SER A 265 -5.67 -5.34 0.74
N ILE A 266 -5.37 -5.91 -0.44
CA ILE A 266 -5.34 -7.37 -0.63
C ILE A 266 -4.30 -8.04 0.27
N TRP A 267 -3.10 -7.46 0.34
CA TRP A 267 -2.03 -8.00 1.18
C TRP A 267 -2.36 -7.87 2.66
N VAL A 268 -2.94 -6.74 3.07
CA VAL A 268 -3.36 -6.50 4.46
C VAL A 268 -4.45 -7.47 4.88
N ILE A 269 -5.52 -7.62 4.07
CA ILE A 269 -6.59 -8.58 4.35
C ILE A 269 -6.02 -10.01 4.42
N GLY A 270 -5.16 -10.39 3.46
CA GLY A 270 -4.53 -11.70 3.45
C GLY A 270 -3.66 -11.96 4.68
N ALA A 271 -2.88 -10.97 5.11
CA ALA A 271 -2.05 -11.05 6.30
C ALA A 271 -2.88 -11.17 7.59
N TYR A 272 -3.95 -10.36 7.73
CA TYR A 272 -4.85 -10.41 8.88
C TYR A 272 -5.56 -11.76 8.98
N LEU A 273 -6.09 -12.26 7.86
CA LEU A 273 -6.74 -13.57 7.83
C LEU A 273 -5.74 -14.70 8.17
N ALA A 274 -4.52 -14.64 7.61
CA ALA A 274 -3.51 -15.64 7.90
C ALA A 274 -3.11 -15.63 9.39
N TYR A 275 -2.96 -14.44 9.96
CA TYR A 275 -2.61 -14.26 11.36
C TYR A 275 -3.71 -14.83 12.29
N ASP A 276 -4.94 -14.35 12.15
CA ASP A 276 -6.03 -14.71 13.04
C ASP A 276 -6.47 -16.17 12.88
N TYR A 277 -6.39 -16.71 11.67
CA TYR A 277 -6.68 -18.13 11.46
C TYR A 277 -5.59 -19.04 12.01
N ALA A 278 -4.32 -18.63 11.93
CA ALA A 278 -3.24 -19.38 12.54
C ALA A 278 -3.36 -19.39 14.07
N ASP A 279 -3.73 -18.28 14.67
CA ASP A 279 -3.97 -18.20 16.11
C ASP A 279 -5.21 -19.03 16.53
N THR A 280 -6.35 -18.82 15.87
CA THR A 280 -7.63 -19.41 16.26
C THR A 280 -7.71 -20.90 15.99
N TYR A 281 -7.24 -21.37 14.82
CA TYR A 281 -7.44 -22.76 14.38
C TYR A 281 -6.19 -23.62 14.49
N ALA A 282 -4.99 -23.05 14.38
CA ALA A 282 -3.75 -23.80 14.53
C ALA A 282 -3.16 -23.71 15.94
N GLY A 283 -3.70 -22.86 16.81
CA GLY A 283 -3.20 -22.63 18.17
C GLY A 283 -1.76 -22.13 18.19
N LEU A 284 -1.34 -21.46 17.10
CA LEU A 284 -0.02 -20.88 16.97
C LEU A 284 -0.05 -19.50 17.61
N ASP A 285 0.52 -19.37 18.81
CA ASP A 285 0.73 -18.05 19.42
C ASP A 285 1.79 -17.28 18.63
N LEU A 286 1.32 -16.66 17.53
CA LEU A 286 2.20 -15.86 16.66
C LEU A 286 2.71 -14.61 17.38
N GLU A 287 1.98 -14.08 18.35
CA GLU A 287 2.42 -12.93 19.14
C GLU A 287 3.65 -13.28 19.97
N ALA A 288 3.64 -14.43 20.66
CA ALA A 288 4.82 -14.92 21.38
C ALA A 288 5.97 -15.25 20.42
N ALA A 289 5.67 -15.84 19.26
CA ALA A 289 6.67 -16.10 18.22
C ALA A 289 7.29 -14.81 17.70
N PHE A 290 6.50 -13.80 17.37
CA PHE A 290 7.00 -12.50 16.91
C PHE A 290 7.77 -11.75 18.00
N LYS A 291 7.36 -11.81 19.27
CA LYS A 291 8.12 -11.25 20.39
C LYS A 291 9.48 -11.93 20.56
N SER A 292 9.54 -13.24 20.39
CA SER A 292 10.81 -13.98 20.46
C SER A 292 11.72 -13.70 19.27
N ILE A 293 11.17 -13.54 18.07
CA ILE A 293 11.88 -13.19 16.84
C ILE A 293 12.25 -11.69 16.84
N GLY A 294 11.39 -10.83 17.42
CA GLY A 294 11.62 -9.38 17.51
C GLY A 294 12.94 -9.01 18.18
N LEU A 295 13.44 -9.86 19.11
CA LEU A 295 14.76 -9.73 19.69
C LEU A 295 15.89 -10.15 18.72
N LEU A 296 15.61 -11.02 17.75
CA LEU A 296 16.55 -11.55 16.75
C LEU A 296 16.54 -10.74 15.44
N LEU A 297 15.45 -10.00 15.13
CA LEU A 297 15.35 -9.19 13.92
C LEU A 297 16.48 -8.18 13.73
N PRO A 298 16.92 -7.41 14.76
CA PRO A 298 18.08 -6.53 14.65
C PRO A 298 19.37 -7.29 14.38
N LEU A 299 19.50 -8.51 14.92
CA LEU A 299 20.65 -9.39 14.71
C LEU A 299 20.67 -9.98 13.28
N LEU A 300 19.52 -10.33 12.72
CA LEU A 300 19.38 -10.78 11.33
C LEU A 300 19.66 -9.66 10.33
N GLY A 301 19.24 -8.42 10.64
CA GLY A 301 19.54 -7.26 9.80
C GLY A 301 21.02 -6.88 9.75
N VAL A 302 21.82 -7.33 10.71
CA VAL A 302 23.28 -7.17 10.71
C VAL A 302 23.99 -8.29 9.96
N LEU A 303 23.34 -9.44 9.79
CA LEU A 303 23.89 -10.64 9.14
C LEU A 303 23.57 -10.76 7.65
N VAL A 304 22.62 -9.98 7.11
CA VAL A 304 22.26 -9.91 5.70
C VAL A 304 22.83 -8.65 5.06
#